data_dfdd4e8c68618bcdd2275150d178fc46
#
_entry.id   dfdd4e8c68618bcdd2275150d178fc46
#
_cell.length_a   1.000
_cell.length_b   1.000
_cell.length_c   1.000
_cell.angle_alpha   90.00
_cell.angle_beta   90.00
_cell.angle_gamma   90.00
#
_symmetry.space_group_name_H-M   'P 1'
#
loop_
_entity.id
_entity.type
_entity.pdbx_description
1 polymer ?
#
loop_
_entity_poly.entity_id
_entity_poly.type
_entity_poly.pdbx_seq_one_letter_code
_entity_poly.pdbx_strand_id
1 'polypeptide(L)'
;RQRQMCIRDSLKGCPLRCAWCHNPEGISPEPQYMDRRDGRTMCGYAICSGELAGKLLRNKAVYAMNRGGVTLTGGEPLLQAAFAAEVLAALQAAGVHTAVETSGYAAPDVFRRVAGHADLVLFDVKHADPVQHRRWTGVDNAPILRNLAWLCTSGRPFVVRIPLIPGVNDTRENMLQTCLLIKDDPGLERVEILRYHKTAGA
;
A
#
# COMPACT_ATOMS: atom_id res chain seq x y z
N ARG A 1 12.34 10.52 18.07
CA ARG A 1 11.11 10.40 17.25
C ARG A 1 10.18 9.42 17.95
N GLN A 2 9.08 9.90 18.53
CA GLN A 2 8.03 9.04 19.06
C GLN A 2 7.48 8.21 17.90
N ARG A 3 7.46 6.87 18.05
CA ARG A 3 6.80 5.98 17.08
C ARG A 3 5.30 6.24 17.20
N GLN A 4 4.70 6.82 16.17
CA GLN A 4 3.26 6.88 16.03
C GLN A 4 2.72 5.45 16.00
N MET A 5 1.74 5.15 16.84
CA MET A 5 1.14 3.82 16.89
C MET A 5 0.07 3.75 15.79
N CYS A 6 0.43 3.16 14.67
CA CYS A 6 -0.50 2.86 13.57
C CYS A 6 -0.80 1.37 13.55
N ILE A 7 -2.07 1.00 13.48
CA ILE A 7 -2.45 -0.37 13.16
C ILE A 7 -2.41 -0.52 11.64
N ARG A 8 -1.74 -1.57 11.18
CA ARG A 8 -1.76 -1.99 9.78
C ARG A 8 -2.67 -3.20 9.65
N ASP A 9 -3.70 -3.08 8.82
CA ASP A 9 -4.57 -4.18 8.46
C ASP A 9 -4.33 -4.60 7.02
N SER A 10 -4.12 -5.90 6.81
CA SER A 10 -3.66 -6.45 5.53
C SER A 10 -4.78 -7.14 4.80
N LEU A 11 -5.17 -6.59 3.65
CA LEU A 11 -6.14 -7.21 2.76
C LEU A 11 -5.47 -8.25 1.86
N LYS A 12 -6.18 -9.34 1.57
CA LYS A 12 -5.72 -10.38 0.65
C LYS A 12 -6.02 -10.00 -0.81
N GLY A 13 -5.26 -10.61 -1.70
CA GLY A 13 -5.32 -10.38 -3.14
C GLY A 13 -4.30 -9.34 -3.60
N CYS A 14 -3.45 -9.75 -4.54
CA CYS A 14 -2.53 -8.85 -5.24
C CYS A 14 -2.43 -9.25 -6.71
N PRO A 15 -2.59 -8.32 -7.65
CA PRO A 15 -2.39 -8.61 -9.07
C PRO A 15 -0.91 -8.69 -9.46
N LEU A 16 -0.01 -8.14 -8.64
CA LEU A 16 1.42 -8.18 -8.87
C LEU A 16 2.03 -9.51 -8.40
N ARG A 17 3.16 -9.87 -9.01
CA ARG A 17 3.99 -11.04 -8.69
C ARG A 17 5.44 -10.61 -8.53
N CYS A 18 5.66 -9.64 -7.63
CA CYS A 18 6.99 -9.08 -7.39
C CYS A 18 7.98 -10.18 -6.97
N ALA A 19 9.14 -10.25 -7.62
CA ALA A 19 10.18 -11.24 -7.30
C ALA A 19 10.73 -11.10 -5.86
N TRP A 20 10.51 -9.96 -5.25
CA TRP A 20 10.89 -9.66 -3.85
C TRP A 20 9.69 -9.50 -2.92
N CYS A 21 8.56 -10.16 -3.22
CA CYS A 21 7.34 -10.00 -2.41
C CYS A 21 7.61 -10.35 -0.95
N HIS A 22 7.34 -9.42 -0.04
CA HIS A 22 7.52 -9.61 1.40
C HIS A 22 6.30 -10.25 2.08
N ASN A 23 5.14 -10.23 1.41
CA ASN A 23 3.87 -10.74 1.95
C ASN A 23 3.24 -11.72 0.96
N PRO A 24 3.88 -12.86 0.66
CA PRO A 24 3.37 -13.83 -0.31
C PRO A 24 2.00 -14.40 0.08
N GLU A 25 1.67 -14.40 1.37
CA GLU A 25 0.35 -14.76 1.90
C GLU A 25 -0.76 -13.80 1.45
N GLY A 26 -0.41 -12.57 1.07
CA GLY A 26 -1.34 -11.58 0.55
C GLY A 26 -1.64 -11.71 -0.95
N ILE A 27 -0.95 -12.60 -1.68
CA ILE A 27 -1.10 -12.70 -3.13
C ILE A 27 -2.44 -13.32 -3.52
N SER A 28 -2.82 -14.45 -2.88
CA SER A 28 -4.13 -15.07 -3.10
C SER A 28 -5.24 -14.22 -2.49
N PRO A 29 -6.38 -14.00 -3.18
CA PRO A 29 -7.53 -13.33 -2.57
C PRO A 29 -8.24 -14.20 -1.53
N GLU A 30 -8.13 -15.52 -1.66
CA GLU A 30 -8.80 -16.47 -0.78
C GLU A 30 -7.97 -16.80 0.46
N PRO A 31 -8.61 -17.06 1.62
CA PRO A 31 -7.93 -17.65 2.77
C PRO A 31 -7.24 -18.96 2.38
N GLN A 32 -6.02 -19.15 2.84
CA GLN A 32 -5.23 -20.33 2.50
C GLN A 32 -4.33 -20.77 3.64
N TYR A 33 -4.05 -22.07 3.71
CA TYR A 33 -3.04 -22.58 4.61
C TYR A 33 -1.65 -22.34 4.03
N MET A 34 -0.73 -21.87 4.87
CA MET A 34 0.68 -21.71 4.53
C MET A 34 1.53 -22.47 5.55
N ASP A 35 2.56 -23.12 5.03
CA ASP A 35 3.55 -23.76 5.87
C ASP A 35 4.52 -22.71 6.41
N ARG A 36 4.71 -22.69 7.72
CA ARG A 36 5.65 -21.83 8.46
C ARG A 36 6.60 -22.71 9.26
N ARG A 37 7.67 -22.14 9.79
CA ARG A 37 8.65 -22.89 10.61
C ARG A 37 8.04 -23.59 11.84
N ASP A 38 6.99 -23.01 12.39
CA ASP A 38 6.26 -23.46 13.58
C ASP A 38 4.99 -24.27 13.26
N GLY A 39 4.77 -24.61 11.99
CA GLY A 39 3.65 -25.40 11.53
C GLY A 39 2.79 -24.74 10.47
N ARG A 40 1.68 -25.41 10.13
CA ARG A 40 0.73 -24.96 9.11
C ARG A 40 -0.29 -24.00 9.69
N THR A 41 -0.32 -22.76 9.17
CA THR A 41 -1.19 -21.68 9.68
C THR A 41 -2.16 -21.21 8.62
N MET A 42 -3.41 -20.96 9.00
CA MET A 42 -4.41 -20.31 8.14
C MET A 42 -4.07 -18.82 8.00
N CYS A 43 -3.90 -18.37 6.76
CA CYS A 43 -3.66 -16.96 6.43
C CYS A 43 -4.89 -16.34 5.80
N GLY A 44 -5.51 -15.41 6.52
CA GLY A 44 -6.71 -14.68 6.10
C GLY A 44 -8.01 -15.33 6.56
N TYR A 45 -9.03 -14.50 6.58
CA TYR A 45 -10.42 -14.87 6.87
C TYR A 45 -11.36 -13.86 6.21
N ALA A 46 -12.61 -14.22 5.99
CA ALA A 46 -13.63 -13.33 5.49
C ALA A 46 -14.20 -12.46 6.61
N ILE A 47 -14.39 -11.18 6.34
CA ILE A 47 -14.98 -10.21 7.26
C ILE A 47 -15.72 -9.14 6.45
N CYS A 48 -16.83 -8.60 6.95
CA CYS A 48 -17.48 -7.47 6.32
C CYS A 48 -16.85 -6.13 6.75
N SER A 49 -17.00 -5.09 5.92
CA SER A 49 -16.40 -3.76 6.12
C SER A 49 -16.82 -3.12 7.44
N GLY A 50 -18.09 -3.20 7.79
CA GLY A 50 -18.61 -2.68 9.06
C GLY A 50 -18.05 -3.38 10.29
N GLU A 51 -17.87 -4.70 10.22
CA GLU A 51 -17.27 -5.46 11.32
C GLU A 51 -15.78 -5.12 11.49
N LEU A 52 -15.02 -5.00 10.39
CA LEU A 52 -13.62 -4.57 10.44
C LEU A 52 -13.49 -3.16 11.00
N ALA A 53 -14.28 -2.21 10.50
CA ALA A 53 -14.29 -0.84 11.01
C ALA A 53 -14.59 -0.81 12.52
N GLY A 54 -15.60 -1.57 12.97
CA GLY A 54 -15.93 -1.70 14.40
C GLY A 54 -14.78 -2.27 15.23
N LYS A 55 -14.05 -3.27 14.72
CA LYS A 55 -12.87 -3.83 15.40
C LYS A 55 -11.75 -2.78 15.52
N LEU A 56 -11.48 -2.03 14.46
CA LEU A 56 -10.45 -1.00 14.43
C LEU A 56 -10.79 0.18 15.35
N LEU A 57 -12.04 0.61 15.39
CA LEU A 57 -12.52 1.71 16.24
C LEU A 57 -12.41 1.44 17.74
N ARG A 58 -12.31 0.18 18.18
CA ARG A 58 -12.04 -0.14 19.60
C ARG A 58 -10.75 0.50 20.12
N ASN A 59 -9.78 0.75 19.23
CA ASN A 59 -8.50 1.35 19.58
C ASN A 59 -8.46 2.88 19.36
N LYS A 60 -9.59 3.53 19.11
CA LYS A 60 -9.66 4.97 18.79
C LYS A 60 -8.95 5.85 19.84
N ALA A 61 -9.15 5.57 21.13
CA ALA A 61 -8.50 6.32 22.20
C ALA A 61 -6.96 6.23 22.12
N VAL A 62 -6.43 5.04 21.78
CA VAL A 62 -5.01 4.81 21.63
C VAL A 62 -4.45 5.58 20.42
N TYR A 63 -5.19 5.63 19.32
CA TYR A 63 -4.77 6.44 18.15
C TYR A 63 -4.70 7.93 18.49
N ALA A 64 -5.70 8.46 19.20
CA ALA A 64 -5.76 9.85 19.61
C ALA A 64 -4.57 10.21 20.54
N MET A 65 -4.24 9.37 21.51
CA MET A 65 -3.13 9.59 22.44
C MET A 65 -1.76 9.63 21.74
N ASN A 66 -1.57 8.82 20.69
CA ASN A 66 -0.28 8.66 20.01
C ASN A 66 -0.20 9.38 18.66
N ARG A 67 -1.21 10.18 18.28
CA ARG A 67 -1.34 10.77 16.95
C ARG A 67 -1.19 9.71 15.85
N GLY A 68 -1.73 8.53 16.11
CA GLY A 68 -1.70 7.39 15.22
C GLY A 68 -2.97 7.30 14.37
N GLY A 69 -3.16 6.15 13.75
CA GLY A 69 -4.32 5.87 12.91
C GLY A 69 -4.32 4.46 12.38
N VAL A 70 -5.04 4.25 11.29
CA VAL A 70 -5.17 2.96 10.61
C VAL A 70 -4.61 3.06 9.20
N THR A 71 -3.78 2.10 8.83
CA THR A 71 -3.30 1.91 7.46
C THR A 71 -3.88 0.63 6.90
N LEU A 72 -4.63 0.72 5.80
CA LEU A 72 -4.99 -0.44 5.00
C LEU A 72 -3.83 -0.76 4.05
N THR A 73 -3.40 -1.99 4.06
CA THR A 73 -2.28 -2.52 3.28
C THR A 73 -2.56 -3.97 2.87
N GLY A 74 -1.56 -4.78 2.59
CA GLY A 74 -1.66 -6.22 2.39
C GLY A 74 -1.05 -6.69 1.10
N GLY A 75 -1.84 -7.37 0.27
CA GLY A 75 -1.54 -7.58 -1.14
C GLY A 75 -1.64 -6.26 -1.89
N GLU A 76 -2.83 -5.99 -2.44
CA GLU A 76 -3.17 -4.69 -3.04
C GLU A 76 -4.61 -4.30 -2.63
N PRO A 77 -4.78 -3.30 -1.75
CA PRO A 77 -6.11 -2.89 -1.28
C PRO A 77 -7.07 -2.47 -2.39
N LEU A 78 -6.56 -1.98 -3.50
CA LEU A 78 -7.38 -1.59 -4.65
C LEU A 78 -8.09 -2.76 -5.34
N LEU A 79 -7.65 -4.00 -5.10
CA LEU A 79 -8.35 -5.18 -5.57
C LEU A 79 -9.70 -5.37 -4.86
N GLN A 80 -9.79 -4.89 -3.62
CA GLN A 80 -11.00 -4.87 -2.80
C GLN A 80 -11.49 -3.44 -2.56
N ALA A 81 -11.53 -2.61 -3.62
CA ALA A 81 -11.70 -1.17 -3.53
C ALA A 81 -13.00 -0.72 -2.83
N ALA A 82 -14.12 -1.42 -3.05
CA ALA A 82 -15.38 -1.10 -2.38
C ALA A 82 -15.25 -1.28 -0.86
N PHE A 83 -14.74 -2.44 -0.45
CA PHE A 83 -14.46 -2.77 0.95
C PHE A 83 -13.48 -1.77 1.59
N ALA A 84 -12.35 -1.49 0.92
CA ALA A 84 -11.36 -0.56 1.41
C ALA A 84 -11.93 0.85 1.60
N ALA A 85 -12.69 1.37 0.61
CA ALA A 85 -13.32 2.68 0.69
C ALA A 85 -14.34 2.77 1.84
N GLU A 86 -15.16 1.74 2.05
CA GLU A 86 -16.14 1.70 3.13
C GLU A 86 -15.47 1.71 4.52
N VAL A 87 -14.41 0.92 4.71
CA VAL A 87 -13.65 0.90 5.97
C VAL A 87 -12.99 2.24 6.24
N LEU A 88 -12.30 2.82 5.25
CA LEU A 88 -11.65 4.12 5.37
C LEU A 88 -12.67 5.22 5.68
N ALA A 89 -13.79 5.25 4.98
CA ALA A 89 -14.87 6.24 5.20
C ALA A 89 -15.44 6.14 6.63
N ALA A 90 -15.69 4.93 7.13
CA ALA A 90 -16.19 4.73 8.48
C ALA A 90 -15.19 5.19 9.57
N LEU A 91 -13.89 4.92 9.37
CA LEU A 91 -12.84 5.38 10.26
C LEU A 91 -12.69 6.90 10.26
N GLN A 92 -12.72 7.49 9.07
CA GLN A 92 -12.63 8.95 8.87
C GLN A 92 -13.82 9.68 9.50
N ALA A 93 -15.03 9.17 9.30
CA ALA A 93 -16.23 9.69 9.95
C ALA A 93 -16.16 9.65 11.48
N ALA A 94 -15.42 8.70 12.03
CA ALA A 94 -15.14 8.60 13.47
C ALA A 94 -13.95 9.47 13.92
N GLY A 95 -13.31 10.25 13.04
CA GLY A 95 -12.16 11.08 13.36
C GLY A 95 -10.86 10.31 13.60
N VAL A 96 -10.72 9.11 13.01
CA VAL A 96 -9.47 8.34 13.03
C VAL A 96 -8.71 8.64 11.76
N HIS A 97 -7.43 9.00 11.87
CA HIS A 97 -6.56 9.23 10.73
C HIS A 97 -6.37 7.94 9.92
N THR A 98 -6.53 8.05 8.61
CA THR A 98 -6.52 6.91 7.69
C THR A 98 -5.39 6.99 6.68
N ALA A 99 -4.78 5.85 6.38
CA ALA A 99 -3.83 5.73 5.29
C ALA A 99 -4.12 4.48 4.45
N VAL A 100 -3.74 4.54 3.18
CA VAL A 100 -3.73 3.38 2.29
C VAL A 100 -2.33 3.19 1.72
N GLU A 101 -1.83 1.97 1.79
CA GLU A 101 -0.56 1.56 1.17
C GLU A 101 -0.88 0.77 -0.09
N THR A 102 -0.42 1.24 -1.25
CA THR A 102 -0.80 0.70 -2.55
C THR A 102 0.32 0.83 -3.59
N SER A 103 0.35 -0.11 -4.53
CA SER A 103 1.13 0.03 -5.75
C SER A 103 0.49 0.96 -6.79
N GLY A 104 -0.78 1.33 -6.59
CA GLY A 104 -1.55 2.11 -7.55
C GLY A 104 -2.00 1.34 -8.79
N TYR A 105 -1.87 0.01 -8.82
CA TYR A 105 -2.27 -0.81 -9.97
C TYR A 105 -3.78 -1.05 -9.98
N ALA A 106 -4.52 -0.11 -10.53
CA ALA A 106 -5.97 -0.16 -10.69
C ALA A 106 -6.44 0.78 -11.82
N ALA A 107 -7.69 0.64 -12.23
CA ALA A 107 -8.36 1.65 -13.05
C ALA A 107 -8.40 2.99 -12.31
N PRO A 108 -8.34 4.14 -13.02
CA PRO A 108 -8.24 5.45 -12.38
C PRO A 108 -9.40 5.81 -11.44
N ASP A 109 -10.61 5.41 -11.78
CA ASP A 109 -11.82 5.61 -10.96
C ASP A 109 -11.76 4.79 -9.66
N VAL A 110 -11.28 3.55 -9.74
CA VAL A 110 -11.06 2.67 -8.59
C VAL A 110 -10.01 3.27 -7.64
N PHE A 111 -8.88 3.72 -8.19
CA PHE A 111 -7.84 4.37 -7.40
C PHE A 111 -8.35 5.62 -6.69
N ARG A 112 -9.00 6.53 -7.46
CA ARG A 112 -9.54 7.78 -6.92
C ARG A 112 -10.57 7.56 -5.83
N ARG A 113 -11.41 6.55 -5.97
CA ARG A 113 -12.40 6.18 -4.96
C ARG A 113 -11.74 5.85 -3.62
N VAL A 114 -10.73 5.00 -3.60
CA VAL A 114 -10.04 4.60 -2.37
C VAL A 114 -9.19 5.75 -1.82
N ALA A 115 -8.38 6.39 -2.67
CA ALA A 115 -7.56 7.53 -2.28
C ALA A 115 -8.41 8.70 -1.75
N GLY A 116 -9.66 8.83 -2.21
CA GLY A 116 -10.62 9.83 -1.75
C GLY A 116 -10.96 9.74 -0.26
N HIS A 117 -10.88 8.55 0.32
CA HIS A 117 -11.16 8.26 1.71
C HIS A 117 -9.90 8.02 2.58
N ALA A 118 -8.73 8.32 2.05
CA ALA A 118 -7.48 8.25 2.82
C ALA A 118 -6.96 9.67 3.10
N ASP A 119 -6.54 9.92 4.35
CA ASP A 119 -5.86 11.16 4.73
C ASP A 119 -4.42 11.16 4.24
N LEU A 120 -3.84 9.97 4.01
CA LEU A 120 -2.48 9.79 3.48
C LEU A 120 -2.43 8.60 2.53
N VAL A 121 -1.82 8.78 1.36
CA VAL A 121 -1.51 7.68 0.44
C VAL A 121 -0.04 7.32 0.52
N LEU A 122 0.26 6.06 0.85
CA LEU A 122 1.60 5.49 0.78
C LEU A 122 1.72 4.78 -0.58
N PHE A 123 2.37 5.44 -1.53
CA PHE A 123 2.40 5.00 -2.92
C PHE A 123 3.73 4.32 -3.27
N ASP A 124 3.68 3.05 -3.62
CA ASP A 124 4.87 2.26 -3.96
C ASP A 124 5.27 2.43 -5.43
N VAL A 125 6.43 3.03 -5.69
CA VAL A 125 7.07 3.04 -7.02
C VAL A 125 8.15 1.95 -7.06
N LYS A 126 7.89 0.90 -7.84
CA LYS A 126 8.77 -0.28 -7.87
C LYS A 126 9.84 -0.18 -8.96
N HIS A 127 9.50 0.39 -10.12
CA HIS A 127 10.42 0.69 -11.22
C HIS A 127 9.76 1.70 -12.18
N ALA A 128 10.52 2.70 -12.63
CA ALA A 128 10.01 3.70 -13.59
C ALA A 128 9.93 3.14 -15.03
N ASP A 129 10.91 2.33 -15.45
CA ASP A 129 10.93 1.70 -16.76
C ASP A 129 9.86 0.60 -16.87
N PRO A 130 8.98 0.63 -17.92
CA PRO A 130 7.87 -0.32 -18.04
C PRO A 130 8.32 -1.75 -18.33
N VAL A 131 9.42 -1.95 -19.06
CA VAL A 131 9.93 -3.27 -19.40
C VAL A 131 10.48 -3.96 -18.15
N GLN A 132 11.29 -3.24 -17.38
CA GLN A 132 11.83 -3.75 -16.13
C GLN A 132 10.73 -3.92 -15.08
N HIS A 133 9.79 -3.00 -14.98
CA HIS A 133 8.64 -3.16 -14.08
C HIS A 133 7.91 -4.46 -14.37
N ARG A 134 7.54 -4.70 -15.64
CA ARG A 134 6.84 -5.92 -16.05
C ARG A 134 7.67 -7.18 -15.78
N ARG A 135 8.97 -7.13 -16.07
CA ARG A 135 9.89 -8.26 -15.81
C ARG A 135 9.87 -8.69 -14.36
N TRP A 136 9.86 -7.74 -13.42
CA TRP A 136 10.07 -7.99 -12.01
C TRP A 136 8.80 -8.07 -11.18
N THR A 137 7.69 -7.51 -11.68
CA THR A 137 6.40 -7.48 -10.96
C THR A 137 5.29 -8.26 -11.66
N GLY A 138 5.52 -8.70 -12.90
CA GLY A 138 4.56 -9.43 -13.72
C GLY A 138 3.53 -8.55 -14.42
N VAL A 139 3.47 -7.24 -14.15
CA VAL A 139 2.47 -6.33 -14.72
C VAL A 139 3.10 -5.07 -15.31
N ASP A 140 2.39 -4.42 -16.23
CA ASP A 140 2.75 -3.12 -16.79
C ASP A 140 2.59 -2.00 -15.74
N ASN A 141 3.45 -0.97 -15.79
CA ASN A 141 3.35 0.17 -14.86
C ASN A 141 2.51 1.34 -15.39
N ALA A 142 1.99 1.29 -16.62
CA ALA A 142 1.22 2.41 -17.16
C ALA A 142 -0.02 2.79 -16.33
N PRO A 143 -0.83 1.86 -15.78
CA PRO A 143 -1.88 2.21 -14.84
C PRO A 143 -1.36 2.88 -13.56
N ILE A 144 -0.24 2.38 -13.04
CA ILE A 144 0.41 2.92 -11.84
C ILE A 144 0.85 4.36 -12.06
N LEU A 145 1.57 4.62 -13.15
CA LEU A 145 2.07 5.96 -13.47
C LEU A 145 0.94 6.96 -13.73
N ARG A 146 -0.17 6.54 -14.37
CA ARG A 146 -1.37 7.39 -14.51
C ARG A 146 -1.98 7.77 -13.17
N ASN A 147 -2.07 6.82 -12.25
CA ASN A 147 -2.60 7.07 -10.92
C ASN A 147 -1.65 7.94 -10.08
N LEU A 148 -0.35 7.76 -10.21
CA LEU A 148 0.64 8.64 -9.60
C LEU A 148 0.52 10.07 -10.14
N ALA A 149 0.47 10.25 -11.46
CA ALA A 149 0.31 11.56 -12.08
C ALA A 149 -0.97 12.28 -11.62
N TRP A 150 -2.08 11.55 -11.46
CA TRP A 150 -3.29 12.13 -10.87
C TRP A 150 -3.06 12.50 -9.40
N LEU A 151 -2.41 11.65 -8.61
CA LEU A 151 -2.13 11.92 -7.20
C LEU A 151 -1.29 13.19 -7.04
N CYS A 152 -0.28 13.36 -7.88
CA CYS A 152 0.56 14.53 -7.97
C CYS A 152 -0.20 15.85 -8.21
N THR A 153 -1.31 15.81 -8.93
CA THR A 153 -2.13 17.00 -9.22
C THR A 153 -3.35 17.15 -8.30
N SER A 154 -3.58 16.19 -7.42
CA SER A 154 -4.80 16.15 -6.60
C SER A 154 -4.76 17.02 -5.35
N GLY A 155 -3.57 17.48 -4.94
CA GLY A 155 -3.33 18.19 -3.69
C GLY A 155 -3.47 17.32 -2.43
N ARG A 156 -3.62 16.00 -2.59
CA ARG A 156 -3.72 15.07 -1.47
C ARG A 156 -2.35 14.75 -0.89
N PRO A 157 -2.22 14.62 0.44
CA PRO A 157 -0.98 14.19 1.06
C PRO A 157 -0.60 12.77 0.62
N PHE A 158 0.64 12.59 0.19
CA PHE A 158 1.17 11.27 -0.11
C PHE A 158 2.66 11.14 0.16
N VAL A 159 3.09 9.91 0.34
CA VAL A 159 4.48 9.51 0.49
C VAL A 159 4.80 8.54 -0.64
N VAL A 160 5.86 8.79 -1.39
CA VAL A 160 6.39 7.82 -2.34
C VAL A 160 7.32 6.87 -1.61
N ARG A 161 7.11 5.57 -1.80
CA ARG A 161 7.93 4.51 -1.22
C ARG A 161 8.62 3.72 -2.32
N ILE A 162 9.92 3.58 -2.19
CA ILE A 162 10.76 2.88 -3.15
C ILE A 162 11.41 1.69 -2.45
N PRO A 163 10.91 0.45 -2.65
CA PRO A 163 11.63 -0.73 -2.20
C PRO A 163 12.93 -0.85 -3.01
N LEU A 164 14.06 -0.58 -2.38
CA LEU A 164 15.36 -0.56 -3.06
C LEU A 164 15.93 -1.98 -3.13
N ILE A 165 15.89 -2.56 -4.33
CA ILE A 165 16.33 -3.93 -4.60
C ILE A 165 17.67 -3.89 -5.34
N PRO A 166 18.77 -4.37 -4.71
CA PRO A 166 20.08 -4.36 -5.33
C PRO A 166 20.12 -5.11 -6.68
N GLY A 167 20.68 -4.46 -7.70
CA GLY A 167 20.77 -5.00 -9.06
C GLY A 167 19.47 -4.99 -9.86
N VAL A 168 18.40 -4.41 -9.32
CA VAL A 168 17.09 -4.31 -10.01
C VAL A 168 16.71 -2.87 -10.28
N ASN A 169 16.47 -2.09 -9.23
CA ASN A 169 15.99 -0.72 -9.33
C ASN A 169 16.88 0.32 -8.66
N ASP A 170 18.05 -0.08 -8.16
CA ASP A 170 19.05 0.78 -7.51
C ASP A 170 19.97 1.53 -8.49
N THR A 171 19.65 1.51 -9.78
CA THR A 171 20.40 2.22 -10.79
C THR A 171 20.14 3.74 -10.73
N ARG A 172 21.19 4.53 -11.03
CA ARG A 172 21.07 5.99 -11.09
C ARG A 172 19.97 6.43 -12.05
N GLU A 173 19.83 5.76 -13.20
CA GLU A 173 18.84 6.10 -14.21
C GLU A 173 17.41 5.90 -13.69
N ASN A 174 17.11 4.73 -13.08
CA ASN A 174 15.80 4.48 -12.52
C ASN A 174 15.44 5.48 -11.40
N MET A 175 16.40 5.82 -10.54
CA MET A 175 16.19 6.80 -9.48
C MET A 175 15.92 8.19 -10.04
N LEU A 176 16.65 8.62 -11.08
CA LEU A 176 16.41 9.91 -11.75
C LEU A 176 15.03 9.94 -12.41
N GLN A 177 14.65 8.89 -13.14
CA GLN A 177 13.32 8.78 -13.74
C GLN A 177 12.22 8.81 -12.68
N THR A 178 12.39 8.10 -11.57
CA THR A 178 11.45 8.14 -10.45
C THR A 178 11.34 9.55 -9.86
N CYS A 179 12.45 10.26 -9.67
CA CYS A 179 12.42 11.64 -9.19
C CYS A 179 11.65 12.57 -10.15
N LEU A 180 11.83 12.39 -11.47
CA LEU A 180 11.11 13.20 -12.47
C LEU A 180 9.59 12.96 -12.44
N LEU A 181 9.13 11.78 -12.04
CA LEU A 181 7.69 11.47 -11.92
C LEU A 181 6.99 12.25 -10.80
N ILE A 182 7.75 12.69 -9.80
CA ILE A 182 7.21 13.27 -8.55
C ILE A 182 7.81 14.67 -8.27
N LYS A 183 8.47 15.25 -9.25
CA LYS A 183 9.13 16.53 -9.12
C LYS A 183 8.12 17.66 -8.90
N ASP A 184 8.44 18.56 -7.96
CA ASP A 184 7.71 19.80 -7.67
C ASP A 184 6.23 19.60 -7.27
N ASP A 185 5.91 18.49 -6.64
CA ASP A 185 4.55 18.17 -6.22
C ASP A 185 4.23 18.71 -4.81
N PRO A 186 3.21 19.56 -4.66
CA PRO A 186 2.85 20.13 -3.36
C PRO A 186 2.23 19.12 -2.38
N GLY A 187 1.68 18.00 -2.87
CA GLY A 187 1.11 16.94 -2.04
C GLY A 187 2.13 15.92 -1.54
N LEU A 188 3.33 15.92 -2.11
CA LEU A 188 4.39 15.00 -1.72
C LEU A 188 5.01 15.39 -0.37
N GLU A 189 4.73 14.62 0.67
CA GLU A 189 5.31 14.87 2.00
C GLU A 189 6.79 14.45 2.08
N ARG A 190 7.13 13.29 1.50
CA ARG A 190 8.48 12.73 1.49
C ARG A 190 8.62 11.52 0.57
N VAL A 191 9.86 11.14 0.31
CA VAL A 191 10.21 9.87 -0.33
C VAL A 191 10.87 8.96 0.71
N GLU A 192 10.38 7.72 0.81
CA GLU A 192 10.94 6.69 1.69
C GLU A 192 11.64 5.61 0.86
N ILE A 193 12.94 5.45 1.06
CA ILE A 193 13.70 4.34 0.48
C ILE A 193 13.66 3.18 1.47
N LEU A 194 13.01 2.09 1.08
CA LEU A 194 12.87 0.90 1.90
C LEU A 194 13.99 -0.08 1.57
N ARG A 195 14.85 -0.33 2.56
CA ARG A 195 15.97 -1.27 2.39
C ARG A 195 15.45 -2.68 2.20
N TYR A 196 15.98 -3.37 1.19
CA TYR A 196 15.71 -4.78 0.99
C TYR A 196 16.29 -5.64 2.12
N HIS A 197 15.51 -6.59 2.59
CA HIS A 197 15.96 -7.65 3.51
C HIS A 197 15.34 -8.99 3.12
N LYS A 198 16.11 -10.07 3.29
CA LYS A 198 15.72 -11.43 2.85
C LYS A 198 14.80 -12.18 3.81
N THR A 199 14.15 -11.51 4.74
CA THR A 199 13.32 -12.16 5.78
C THR A 199 11.89 -12.46 5.35
N ALA A 200 11.51 -12.14 4.12
CA ALA A 200 10.20 -12.45 3.59
C ALA A 200 10.09 -13.94 3.27
N GLY A 201 9.13 -14.61 3.86
CA GLY A 201 8.84 -16.02 3.60
C GLY A 201 9.81 -17.03 4.24
N ALA A 202 10.55 -16.63 5.26
CA ALA A 202 11.38 -17.53 6.04
C ALA A 202 10.60 -18.11 7.25
#